data_340135ff071982809e31e1ec315ecf41
#
_entry.id   340135ff071982809e31e1ec315ecf41
#
_cell.length_a   1.000
_cell.length_b   1.000
_cell.length_c   1.000
_cell.angle_alpha   90.00
_cell.angle_beta   90.00
_cell.angle_gamma   90.00
#
_symmetry.space_group_name_H-M   'P 1'
#
loop_
_entity.id
_entity.type
_entity.pdbx_description
1 polymer ?
#
loop_
_entity_poly.entity_id
_entity_poly.type
_entity_poly.pdbx_seq_one_letter_code
_entity_poly.pdbx_strand_id
1 'polypeptide(L)'
;MIRLDDGHQVGVSVGGRGVPLVFLHGLGLSRRAYLRLLSRVAALGFLVVAVDTPGHGDTHDLPCDAGELGDRADLVIRTLDALGIEQAVVAGHSMGGRLTIHLAAAVPDRVLAVILFDAAAGASFDAAVATVTRSPRQILRTITGAMSDMYRDPFWMQVAAASRYLRMLTAVALGKILPPTGFTGAARAIMQSGECTSLLRVIRERQIPTMVLHGASDAIVPFESACEVADDANATLYRVRDACHSWLITDPRRGADSVRRLLDGALGDVLRHAAEALGVDDWRDIAAWDRRLVEPDALVRTLNPDHNLLGMDVRGRVDMELVRRADHPKAARRAAVVREFLRPRDARPA
;
A
#
# COMPACT_ATOMS: atom_id res chain seq x y z
N MET A 1 6.34 -17.93 -2.06
CA MET A 1 5.35 -17.91 -3.16
C MET A 1 4.15 -18.75 -2.74
N ILE A 2 2.98 -18.29 -3.09
CA ILE A 2 1.73 -19.08 -2.96
C ILE A 2 1.15 -19.33 -4.35
N ARG A 3 0.26 -20.30 -4.46
CA ARG A 3 -0.47 -20.62 -5.67
C ARG A 3 -1.95 -20.41 -5.42
N LEU A 4 -2.60 -19.64 -6.28
CA LEU A 4 -4.05 -19.43 -6.26
C LEU A 4 -4.79 -20.59 -6.93
N ASP A 5 -6.11 -20.63 -6.78
CA ASP A 5 -6.97 -21.74 -7.29
C ASP A 5 -6.92 -21.87 -8.81
N ASP A 6 -6.74 -20.75 -9.52
CA ASP A 6 -6.55 -20.74 -10.98
C ASP A 6 -5.12 -21.12 -11.42
N GLY A 7 -4.25 -21.45 -10.48
CA GLY A 7 -2.85 -21.79 -10.70
C GLY A 7 -1.90 -20.59 -10.78
N HIS A 8 -2.39 -19.36 -10.68
CA HIS A 8 -1.54 -18.16 -10.69
C HIS A 8 -0.58 -18.17 -9.50
N GLN A 9 0.68 -17.83 -9.74
CA GLN A 9 1.71 -17.78 -8.71
C GLN A 9 1.94 -16.37 -8.24
N VAL A 10 1.87 -16.16 -6.92
CA VAL A 10 2.02 -14.84 -6.28
C VAL A 10 3.18 -14.86 -5.30
N GLY A 11 4.07 -13.89 -5.46
CA GLY A 11 5.16 -13.62 -4.53
C GLY A 11 4.66 -12.92 -3.29
N VAL A 12 4.82 -13.55 -2.13
CA VAL A 12 4.47 -12.97 -0.83
C VAL A 12 5.62 -13.09 0.15
N SER A 13 5.75 -12.11 1.05
CA SER A 13 6.59 -12.17 2.24
C SER A 13 5.72 -11.91 3.45
N VAL A 14 5.74 -12.82 4.42
CA VAL A 14 4.92 -12.76 5.63
C VAL A 14 5.81 -12.70 6.85
N GLY A 15 5.48 -11.89 7.85
CA GLY A 15 6.21 -11.82 9.11
C GLY A 15 5.51 -10.98 10.16
N GLY A 16 5.93 -11.16 11.42
CA GLY A 16 5.26 -10.51 12.55
C GLY A 16 4.00 -11.24 12.99
N ARG A 17 3.23 -10.60 13.86
CA ARG A 17 1.94 -11.07 14.40
C ARG A 17 1.06 -9.90 14.76
N GLY A 18 -0.24 -10.11 14.87
CA GLY A 18 -1.24 -9.13 15.28
C GLY A 18 -2.14 -8.70 14.13
N VAL A 19 -2.46 -7.41 14.07
CA VAL A 19 -3.34 -6.89 13.01
C VAL A 19 -2.72 -7.13 11.63
N PRO A 20 -3.42 -7.79 10.69
CA PRO A 20 -2.93 -7.93 9.32
C PRO A 20 -2.70 -6.56 8.68
N LEU A 21 -1.50 -6.37 8.11
CA LEU A 21 -1.15 -5.21 7.30
C LEU A 21 -0.63 -5.70 5.94
N VAL A 22 -1.41 -5.42 4.91
CA VAL A 22 -1.07 -5.73 3.52
C VAL A 22 -0.32 -4.55 2.93
N PHE A 23 0.83 -4.80 2.33
CA PHE A 23 1.65 -3.75 1.71
C PHE A 23 1.84 -3.98 0.22
N LEU A 24 1.53 -2.95 -0.57
CA LEU A 24 1.66 -2.92 -2.03
C LEU A 24 2.78 -1.96 -2.46
N HIS A 25 3.72 -2.48 -3.23
CA HIS A 25 4.92 -1.77 -3.67
C HIS A 25 4.67 -0.82 -4.87
N GLY A 26 5.61 0.10 -5.12
CA GLY A 26 5.61 1.01 -6.26
C GLY A 26 5.97 0.35 -7.60
N LEU A 27 5.67 1.05 -8.71
CA LEU A 27 5.96 0.61 -10.07
C LEU A 27 7.45 0.28 -10.27
N GLY A 28 7.74 -0.82 -10.96
CA GLY A 28 9.11 -1.26 -11.24
C GLY A 28 9.89 -1.80 -10.04
N LEU A 29 9.25 -1.88 -8.87
CA LEU A 29 9.82 -2.42 -7.63
C LEU A 29 9.22 -3.81 -7.33
N SER A 30 9.56 -4.32 -6.16
CA SER A 30 8.94 -5.52 -5.60
C SER A 30 8.86 -5.38 -4.08
N ARG A 31 8.10 -6.26 -3.43
CA ARG A 31 8.02 -6.35 -1.96
C ARG A 31 9.39 -6.31 -1.28
N ARG A 32 10.42 -6.89 -1.95
CA ARG A 32 11.79 -6.99 -1.42
C ARG A 32 12.45 -5.63 -1.17
N ALA A 33 12.05 -4.59 -1.92
CA ALA A 33 12.60 -3.24 -1.72
C ALA A 33 12.19 -2.64 -0.36
N TYR A 34 11.09 -3.10 0.20
CA TYR A 34 10.49 -2.55 1.43
C TYR A 34 10.72 -3.43 2.67
N LEU A 35 11.37 -4.59 2.57
CA LEU A 35 11.49 -5.53 3.69
C LEU A 35 12.14 -4.91 4.94
N ARG A 36 13.05 -3.95 4.78
CA ARG A 36 13.66 -3.23 5.91
C ARG A 36 12.69 -2.33 6.66
N LEU A 37 11.79 -1.67 5.92
CA LEU A 37 10.69 -0.90 6.49
C LEU A 37 9.71 -1.87 7.18
N LEU A 38 9.28 -2.88 6.44
CA LEU A 38 8.23 -3.80 6.86
C LEU A 38 8.64 -4.68 8.04
N SER A 39 9.93 -5.02 8.17
CA SER A 39 10.45 -5.68 9.37
C SER A 39 10.26 -4.83 10.63
N ARG A 40 10.41 -3.51 10.52
CA ARG A 40 10.16 -2.58 11.62
C ARG A 40 8.67 -2.40 11.90
N VAL A 41 7.85 -2.41 10.85
CA VAL A 41 6.38 -2.37 10.99
C VAL A 41 5.88 -3.64 11.67
N ALA A 42 6.43 -4.81 11.34
CA ALA A 42 6.14 -6.06 12.04
C ALA A 42 6.42 -5.97 13.56
N ALA A 43 7.50 -5.28 13.94
CA ALA A 43 7.83 -5.05 15.36
C ALA A 43 6.84 -4.13 16.09
N LEU A 44 5.97 -3.42 15.37
CA LEU A 44 4.90 -2.60 15.95
C LEU A 44 3.62 -3.38 16.28
N GLY A 45 3.59 -4.70 16.05
CA GLY A 45 2.43 -5.55 16.34
C GLY A 45 1.54 -5.80 15.12
N PHE A 46 2.11 -5.78 13.91
CA PHE A 46 1.42 -6.16 12.69
C PHE A 46 1.84 -7.53 12.18
N LEU A 47 0.86 -8.31 11.71
CA LEU A 47 1.10 -9.40 10.77
C LEU A 47 1.27 -8.78 9.38
N VAL A 48 2.52 -8.56 8.98
CA VAL A 48 2.82 -7.95 7.69
C VAL A 48 2.71 -8.98 6.57
N VAL A 49 1.99 -8.64 5.52
CA VAL A 49 1.87 -9.37 4.26
C VAL A 49 2.26 -8.46 3.12
N ALA A 50 3.48 -8.59 2.64
CA ALA A 50 3.96 -7.86 1.47
C ALA A 50 3.73 -8.69 0.20
N VAL A 51 3.03 -8.12 -0.79
CA VAL A 51 2.64 -8.80 -2.02
C VAL A 51 3.36 -8.18 -3.20
N ASP A 52 3.94 -9.02 -4.06
CA ASP A 52 4.35 -8.58 -5.39
C ASP A 52 3.11 -8.46 -6.27
N THR A 53 2.87 -7.27 -6.82
CA THR A 53 1.75 -7.02 -7.73
C THR A 53 2.00 -7.69 -9.09
N PRO A 54 0.97 -7.98 -9.91
CA PRO A 54 1.13 -8.66 -11.19
C PRO A 54 2.25 -8.11 -12.06
N GLY A 55 3.10 -8.99 -12.56
CA GLY A 55 4.26 -8.66 -13.39
C GLY A 55 5.45 -8.09 -12.66
N HIS A 56 5.47 -8.15 -11.33
CA HIS A 56 6.58 -7.68 -10.51
C HIS A 56 7.10 -8.79 -9.58
N GLY A 57 8.40 -8.71 -9.26
CA GLY A 57 9.03 -9.63 -8.32
C GLY A 57 8.88 -11.09 -8.74
N ASP A 58 8.23 -11.88 -7.88
CA ASP A 58 7.97 -13.30 -8.12
C ASP A 58 6.52 -13.57 -8.60
N THR A 59 5.72 -12.52 -8.84
CA THR A 59 4.34 -12.66 -9.34
C THR A 59 4.31 -12.59 -10.85
N HIS A 60 3.72 -13.61 -11.48
CA HIS A 60 3.51 -13.61 -12.92
C HIS A 60 2.56 -12.46 -13.32
N ASP A 61 2.72 -11.95 -14.55
CA ASP A 61 1.81 -10.95 -15.06
C ASP A 61 0.45 -11.56 -15.41
N LEU A 62 -0.56 -10.70 -15.45
CA LEU A 62 -1.89 -11.08 -15.90
C LEU A 62 -1.90 -11.30 -17.42
N PRO A 63 -2.83 -12.11 -17.97
CA PRO A 63 -3.08 -12.17 -19.41
C PRO A 63 -3.30 -10.78 -20.02
N CYS A 64 -2.98 -10.61 -21.30
CA CYS A 64 -2.99 -9.31 -21.98
C CYS A 64 -4.37 -8.63 -22.02
N ASP A 65 -5.44 -9.39 -21.88
CA ASP A 65 -6.84 -8.97 -21.85
C ASP A 65 -7.33 -8.59 -20.43
N ALA A 66 -6.59 -8.99 -19.38
CA ALA A 66 -6.85 -8.70 -17.98
C ALA A 66 -5.75 -7.77 -17.41
N GLY A 67 -5.61 -6.58 -17.96
CA GLY A 67 -4.47 -5.71 -17.66
C GLY A 67 -4.79 -4.45 -16.87
N GLU A 68 -6.06 -4.20 -16.55
CA GLU A 68 -6.49 -2.99 -15.83
C GLU A 68 -6.06 -3.00 -14.36
N LEU A 69 -6.11 -1.84 -13.73
CA LEU A 69 -5.79 -1.72 -12.29
C LEU A 69 -6.79 -2.48 -11.41
N GLY A 70 -8.04 -2.59 -11.83
CA GLY A 70 -9.06 -3.41 -11.17
C GLY A 70 -8.67 -4.87 -11.11
N ASP A 71 -8.25 -5.46 -12.23
CA ASP A 71 -7.81 -6.88 -12.30
C ASP A 71 -6.58 -7.13 -11.42
N ARG A 72 -5.66 -6.15 -11.36
CA ARG A 72 -4.47 -6.21 -10.51
C ARG A 72 -4.83 -6.14 -9.03
N ALA A 73 -5.84 -5.34 -8.67
CA ALA A 73 -6.38 -5.30 -7.30
C ALA A 73 -7.11 -6.60 -6.95
N ASP A 74 -7.86 -7.19 -7.89
CA ASP A 74 -8.54 -8.47 -7.72
C ASP A 74 -7.55 -9.61 -7.41
N LEU A 75 -6.38 -9.65 -8.08
CA LEU A 75 -5.35 -10.63 -7.74
C LEU A 75 -4.89 -10.50 -6.28
N VAL A 76 -4.78 -9.27 -5.76
CA VAL A 76 -4.43 -9.04 -4.36
C VAL A 76 -5.55 -9.52 -3.44
N ILE A 77 -6.82 -9.26 -3.79
CA ILE A 77 -7.98 -9.73 -3.02
C ILE A 77 -7.97 -11.26 -2.94
N ARG A 78 -7.84 -11.95 -4.06
CA ARG A 78 -7.72 -13.42 -4.11
C ARG A 78 -6.51 -13.95 -3.34
N THR A 79 -5.42 -13.17 -3.30
CA THR A 79 -4.26 -13.49 -2.48
C THR A 79 -4.61 -13.47 -0.99
N LEU A 80 -5.40 -12.50 -0.53
CA LEU A 80 -5.87 -12.43 0.87
C LEU A 80 -6.81 -13.58 1.21
N ASP A 81 -7.70 -13.97 0.26
CA ASP A 81 -8.59 -15.11 0.42
C ASP A 81 -7.79 -16.42 0.56
N ALA A 82 -6.81 -16.63 -0.33
CA ALA A 82 -5.94 -17.81 -0.26
C ALA A 82 -5.09 -17.86 1.03
N LEU A 83 -4.77 -16.70 1.60
CA LEU A 83 -4.04 -16.60 2.86
C LEU A 83 -4.94 -16.76 4.09
N GLY A 84 -6.26 -16.75 3.94
CA GLY A 84 -7.24 -16.80 5.04
C GLY A 84 -7.25 -15.54 5.90
N ILE A 85 -7.02 -14.37 5.29
CA ILE A 85 -7.04 -13.07 5.97
C ILE A 85 -8.40 -12.42 5.74
N GLU A 86 -9.20 -12.28 6.77
CA GLU A 86 -10.56 -11.73 6.65
C GLU A 86 -10.58 -10.21 6.52
N GLN A 87 -9.81 -9.50 7.34
CA GLN A 87 -9.70 -8.05 7.31
C GLN A 87 -8.26 -7.61 7.54
N ALA A 88 -7.88 -6.48 6.94
CA ALA A 88 -6.54 -5.93 7.06
C ALA A 88 -6.51 -4.40 7.03
N VAL A 89 -5.47 -3.82 7.59
CA VAL A 89 -4.98 -2.50 7.20
C VAL A 89 -4.30 -2.67 5.84
N VAL A 90 -4.66 -1.86 4.84
CA VAL A 90 -4.04 -1.91 3.53
C VAL A 90 -3.19 -0.68 3.31
N ALA A 91 -1.93 -0.89 3.00
CA ALA A 91 -0.95 0.17 2.79
C ALA A 91 -0.30 0.05 1.42
N GLY A 92 -0.02 1.17 0.77
CA GLY A 92 0.64 1.14 -0.53
C GLY A 92 1.45 2.38 -0.80
N HIS A 93 2.54 2.19 -1.56
CA HIS A 93 3.42 3.27 -1.99
C HIS A 93 3.27 3.51 -3.50
N SER A 94 3.15 4.77 -3.92
CA SER A 94 3.11 5.15 -5.34
C SER A 94 1.99 4.41 -6.11
N MET A 95 2.32 3.61 -7.14
CA MET A 95 1.39 2.71 -7.83
C MET A 95 0.66 1.78 -6.84
N GLY A 96 1.36 1.23 -5.85
CA GLY A 96 0.75 0.40 -4.81
C GLY A 96 -0.30 1.16 -3.99
N GLY A 97 -0.12 2.47 -3.79
CA GLY A 97 -1.13 3.34 -3.20
C GLY A 97 -2.39 3.43 -4.06
N ARG A 98 -2.23 3.57 -5.38
CA ARG A 98 -3.37 3.53 -6.32
C ARG A 98 -4.09 2.19 -6.30
N LEU A 99 -3.36 1.07 -6.30
CA LEU A 99 -3.95 -0.26 -6.16
C LEU A 99 -4.67 -0.44 -4.82
N THR A 100 -4.15 0.15 -3.74
CA THR A 100 -4.82 0.18 -2.43
C THR A 100 -6.17 0.88 -2.50
N ILE A 101 -6.30 1.97 -3.26
CA ILE A 101 -7.57 2.67 -3.49
C ILE A 101 -8.55 1.74 -4.24
N HIS A 102 -8.11 1.07 -5.31
CA HIS A 102 -8.93 0.10 -6.04
C HIS A 102 -9.42 -1.03 -5.14
N LEU A 103 -8.52 -1.64 -4.37
CA LEU A 103 -8.86 -2.72 -3.43
C LEU A 103 -9.87 -2.25 -2.38
N ALA A 104 -9.63 -1.09 -1.75
CA ALA A 104 -10.50 -0.57 -0.71
C ALA A 104 -11.90 -0.22 -1.22
N ALA A 105 -12.01 0.26 -2.46
CA ALA A 105 -13.30 0.52 -3.09
C ALA A 105 -14.04 -0.76 -3.50
N ALA A 106 -13.31 -1.80 -3.94
CA ALA A 106 -13.89 -3.07 -4.36
C ALA A 106 -14.42 -3.92 -3.19
N VAL A 107 -13.66 -3.99 -2.09
CA VAL A 107 -13.98 -4.80 -0.92
C VAL A 107 -13.91 -4.00 0.39
N PRO A 108 -14.76 -2.96 0.54
CA PRO A 108 -14.67 -2.01 1.66
C PRO A 108 -14.79 -2.65 3.05
N ASP A 109 -15.50 -3.76 3.14
CA ASP A 109 -15.75 -4.46 4.40
C ASP A 109 -14.53 -5.30 4.84
N ARG A 110 -13.57 -5.55 3.94
CA ARG A 110 -12.31 -6.24 4.18
C ARG A 110 -11.20 -5.29 4.67
N VAL A 111 -11.44 -3.97 4.65
CA VAL A 111 -10.41 -2.95 4.91
C VAL A 111 -10.67 -2.25 6.24
N LEU A 112 -9.81 -2.47 7.23
CA LEU A 112 -9.86 -1.78 8.52
C LEU A 112 -9.45 -0.31 8.38
N ALA A 113 -8.40 -0.05 7.63
CA ALA A 113 -7.90 1.27 7.32
C ALA A 113 -7.05 1.26 6.05
N VAL A 114 -6.91 2.41 5.42
CA VAL A 114 -6.03 2.66 4.27
C VAL A 114 -4.88 3.56 4.69
N ILE A 115 -3.65 3.20 4.29
CA ILE A 115 -2.46 4.06 4.43
C ILE A 115 -1.85 4.27 3.04
N LEU A 116 -1.86 5.50 2.58
CA LEU A 116 -1.31 5.90 1.28
C LEU A 116 0.02 6.64 1.48
N PHE A 117 1.08 6.09 0.92
CA PHE A 117 2.40 6.71 0.91
C PHE A 117 2.72 7.19 -0.51
N ASP A 118 2.84 8.50 -0.70
CA ASP A 118 3.17 9.11 -1.99
C ASP A 118 2.38 8.49 -3.15
N ALA A 119 1.07 8.29 -2.92
CA ALA A 119 0.22 7.51 -3.81
C ALA A 119 0.09 8.16 -5.19
N ALA A 120 0.24 7.37 -6.25
CA ALA A 120 0.08 7.81 -7.64
C ALA A 120 -1.40 8.00 -7.98
N ALA A 121 -2.04 8.98 -7.36
CA ALA A 121 -3.48 9.26 -7.42
C ALA A 121 -3.74 10.76 -7.26
N GLY A 122 -4.95 11.20 -7.59
CA GLY A 122 -5.39 12.60 -7.58
C GLY A 122 -5.50 13.17 -8.99
N ALA A 123 -6.41 14.11 -9.18
CA ALA A 123 -6.71 14.69 -10.49
C ALA A 123 -5.48 15.35 -11.15
N SER A 124 -4.67 16.06 -10.36
CA SER A 124 -3.42 16.69 -10.85
C SER A 124 -2.41 15.65 -11.34
N PHE A 125 -2.26 14.52 -10.64
CA PHE A 125 -1.40 13.43 -11.11
C PHE A 125 -1.95 12.79 -12.39
N ASP A 126 -3.24 12.49 -12.43
CA ASP A 126 -3.89 11.87 -13.59
C ASP A 126 -3.82 12.76 -14.84
N ALA A 127 -3.98 14.08 -14.67
CA ALA A 127 -3.79 15.06 -15.73
C ALA A 127 -2.33 15.11 -16.22
N ALA A 128 -1.37 15.03 -15.31
CA ALA A 128 0.06 14.97 -15.66
C ALA A 128 0.38 13.71 -16.45
N VAL A 129 -0.11 12.54 -16.05
CA VAL A 129 0.03 11.26 -16.78
C VAL A 129 -0.59 11.35 -18.17
N ALA A 130 -1.81 11.86 -18.29
CA ALA A 130 -2.49 12.05 -19.59
C ALA A 130 -1.70 12.96 -20.53
N THR A 131 -0.97 13.94 -19.98
CA THR A 131 -0.13 14.86 -20.76
C THR A 131 1.18 14.20 -21.20
N VAL A 132 1.82 13.42 -20.31
CA VAL A 132 3.06 12.68 -20.60
C VAL A 132 2.87 11.70 -21.74
N THR A 133 1.72 11.01 -21.81
CA THR A 133 1.42 10.04 -22.88
C THR A 133 1.35 10.67 -24.27
N ARG A 134 1.21 12.00 -24.36
CA ARG A 134 1.09 12.74 -25.63
C ARG A 134 2.41 13.32 -26.15
N SER A 135 3.51 13.31 -25.37
CA SER A 135 4.76 13.94 -25.75
C SER A 135 6.00 13.19 -25.28
N PRO A 136 6.90 12.71 -26.20
CA PRO A 136 8.16 12.07 -25.85
C PRO A 136 9.09 12.95 -24.98
N ARG A 137 9.01 14.28 -25.12
CA ARG A 137 9.80 15.24 -24.32
C ARG A 137 9.34 15.24 -22.85
N GLN A 138 8.05 15.03 -22.61
CA GLN A 138 7.51 14.97 -21.25
C GLN A 138 7.83 13.63 -20.58
N ILE A 139 7.82 12.52 -21.33
CA ILE A 139 8.33 11.22 -20.84
C ILE A 139 9.77 11.38 -20.34
N LEU A 140 10.64 12.00 -21.14
CA LEU A 140 12.03 12.25 -20.76
C LEU A 140 12.13 13.15 -19.51
N ARG A 141 11.29 14.18 -19.40
CA ARG A 141 11.26 15.10 -18.25
C ARG A 141 10.78 14.39 -16.97
N THR A 142 9.80 13.50 -17.07
CA THR A 142 9.32 12.68 -15.93
C THR A 142 10.41 11.70 -15.49
N ILE A 143 11.10 11.05 -16.43
CA ILE A 143 12.22 10.16 -16.13
C ILE A 143 13.37 10.94 -15.48
N THR A 144 13.72 12.12 -15.99
CA THR A 144 14.78 12.96 -15.41
C THR A 144 14.36 13.54 -14.06
N GLY A 145 13.08 13.85 -13.85
CA GLY A 145 12.52 14.23 -12.55
C GLY A 145 12.66 13.11 -11.54
N ALA A 146 12.25 11.90 -11.90
CA ALA A 146 12.41 10.71 -11.06
C ALA A 146 13.88 10.41 -10.74
N MET A 147 14.79 10.62 -11.71
CA MET A 147 16.24 10.52 -11.49
C MET A 147 16.75 11.64 -10.56
N SER A 148 16.27 12.87 -10.73
CA SER A 148 16.63 13.99 -9.86
C SER A 148 16.16 13.78 -8.43
N ASP A 149 15.00 13.18 -8.22
CA ASP A 149 14.46 12.83 -6.92
C ASP A 149 15.38 11.80 -6.23
N MET A 150 15.88 10.83 -6.98
CA MET A 150 16.84 9.84 -6.52
C MET A 150 18.20 10.43 -6.12
N TYR A 151 18.65 11.53 -6.79
CA TYR A 151 19.90 12.24 -6.46
C TYR A 151 19.76 13.25 -5.32
N ARG A 152 18.54 13.72 -5.05
CA ARG A 152 18.26 14.69 -3.97
C ARG A 152 18.14 14.07 -2.60
N ASP A 153 18.02 12.74 -2.53
CA ASP A 153 18.00 12.06 -1.24
C ASP A 153 19.43 11.97 -0.68
N PRO A 154 19.80 12.78 0.35
CA PRO A 154 21.17 12.85 0.86
C PRO A 154 21.61 11.57 1.57
N PHE A 155 20.71 10.65 1.83
CA PHE A 155 20.99 9.34 2.41
C PHE A 155 20.94 8.26 1.33
N TRP A 156 21.98 8.23 0.54
CA TRP A 156 22.37 7.19 -0.39
C TRP A 156 21.61 5.87 -0.22
N MET A 157 20.78 5.56 -1.21
CA MET A 157 20.36 4.18 -1.43
C MET A 157 21.57 3.30 -1.25
N GLN A 158 21.46 2.27 -0.41
CA GLN A 158 22.57 1.32 -0.29
C GLN A 158 23.02 0.92 -1.68
N VAL A 159 24.33 0.92 -1.92
CA VAL A 159 24.97 0.72 -3.23
C VAL A 159 24.34 -0.42 -4.05
N ALA A 160 23.83 -1.47 -3.38
CA ALA A 160 23.14 -2.58 -4.01
C ALA A 160 21.71 -2.24 -4.53
N ALA A 161 21.00 -1.30 -3.94
CA ALA A 161 19.70 -0.86 -4.42
C ALA A 161 19.87 0.19 -5.52
N ALA A 162 20.82 1.11 -5.36
CA ALA A 162 21.22 2.06 -6.40
C ALA A 162 21.73 1.35 -7.65
N SER A 163 22.54 0.32 -7.50
CA SER A 163 23.06 -0.44 -8.66
C SER A 163 21.98 -1.26 -9.37
N ARG A 164 20.94 -1.71 -8.68
CA ARG A 164 19.78 -2.38 -9.28
C ARG A 164 18.88 -1.40 -10.01
N TYR A 165 18.62 -0.24 -9.41
CA TYR A 165 17.81 0.81 -10.02
C TYR A 165 18.54 1.43 -11.22
N LEU A 166 19.83 1.70 -11.11
CA LEU A 166 20.65 2.18 -12.22
C LEU A 166 20.74 1.16 -13.38
N ARG A 167 20.89 -0.13 -13.06
CA ARG A 167 20.83 -1.20 -14.08
C ARG A 167 19.47 -1.27 -14.77
N MET A 168 18.38 -1.08 -14.03
CA MET A 168 17.04 -1.01 -14.60
C MET A 168 16.90 0.20 -15.53
N LEU A 169 17.33 1.40 -15.09
CA LEU A 169 17.26 2.62 -15.88
C LEU A 169 18.17 2.55 -17.13
N THR A 170 19.39 2.01 -17.01
CA THR A 170 20.29 1.83 -18.15
C THR A 170 19.78 0.79 -19.12
N ALA A 171 19.13 -0.26 -18.64
CA ALA A 171 18.51 -1.28 -19.47
C ALA A 171 17.32 -0.71 -20.26
N VAL A 172 16.48 0.11 -19.62
CA VAL A 172 15.38 0.85 -20.27
C VAL A 172 15.92 1.88 -21.27
N ALA A 173 16.93 2.67 -20.90
CA ALA A 173 17.52 3.72 -21.75
C ALA A 173 18.25 3.16 -22.97
N LEU A 174 18.85 1.98 -22.86
CA LEU A 174 19.60 1.34 -23.96
C LEU A 174 18.70 0.46 -24.85
N GLY A 175 17.39 0.39 -24.58
CA GLY A 175 16.45 -0.44 -25.37
C GLY A 175 16.81 -1.93 -25.40
N LYS A 176 17.78 -2.37 -24.59
CA LYS A 176 18.34 -3.73 -24.62
C LYS A 176 17.58 -4.73 -23.76
N ILE A 177 16.71 -4.24 -22.89
CA ILE A 177 15.78 -5.05 -22.14
C ILE A 177 14.45 -4.33 -22.27
N LEU A 178 13.53 -4.89 -23.02
CA LEU A 178 12.13 -4.67 -22.75
C LEU A 178 11.99 -5.00 -21.26
N PRO A 179 11.50 -4.03 -20.43
CA PRO A 179 11.20 -4.38 -19.05
C PRO A 179 10.36 -5.64 -19.08
N PRO A 180 10.48 -6.54 -18.08
CA PRO A 180 9.63 -7.71 -18.02
C PRO A 180 8.21 -7.27 -18.36
N THR A 181 7.50 -8.05 -19.15
CA THR A 181 6.17 -7.72 -19.69
C THR A 181 5.24 -7.07 -18.65
N GLY A 182 5.40 -7.44 -17.37
CA GLY A 182 4.69 -6.89 -16.25
C GLY A 182 4.91 -5.42 -15.94
N PHE A 183 6.11 -4.90 -16.11
CA PHE A 183 6.35 -3.46 -15.92
C PHE A 183 5.60 -2.64 -16.98
N THR A 184 5.63 -3.07 -18.24
CA THR A 184 4.91 -2.39 -19.32
C THR A 184 3.40 -2.52 -19.17
N GLY A 185 2.90 -3.67 -18.71
CA GLY A 185 1.50 -3.91 -18.38
C GLY A 185 1.01 -2.99 -17.25
N ALA A 186 1.75 -2.94 -16.14
CA ALA A 186 1.40 -2.08 -15.02
C ALA A 186 1.48 -0.58 -15.34
N ALA A 187 2.49 -0.14 -16.10
CA ALA A 187 2.60 1.23 -16.57
C ALA A 187 1.44 1.61 -17.49
N ARG A 188 1.07 0.71 -18.41
CA ARG A 188 -0.11 0.89 -19.28
C ARG A 188 -1.39 0.98 -18.47
N ALA A 189 -1.58 0.10 -17.48
CA ALA A 189 -2.74 0.10 -16.61
C ALA A 189 -2.90 1.44 -15.87
N ILE A 190 -1.81 2.03 -15.35
CA ILE A 190 -1.85 3.37 -14.74
C ILE A 190 -2.22 4.43 -15.78
N MET A 191 -1.61 4.40 -16.97
CA MET A 191 -1.88 5.37 -18.02
C MET A 191 -3.32 5.31 -18.56
N GLN A 192 -3.95 4.16 -18.52
CA GLN A 192 -5.29 3.91 -19.03
C GLN A 192 -6.39 3.97 -17.94
N SER A 193 -6.03 3.96 -16.67
CA SER A 193 -6.98 3.84 -15.56
C SER A 193 -7.91 5.05 -15.37
N GLY A 194 -7.64 6.17 -16.05
CA GLY A 194 -8.43 7.39 -15.85
C GLY A 194 -8.31 7.95 -14.42
N GLU A 195 -9.28 8.77 -14.04
CA GLU A 195 -9.31 9.39 -12.71
C GLU A 195 -9.81 8.40 -11.64
N CYS A 196 -9.13 8.40 -10.49
CA CYS A 196 -9.53 7.57 -9.34
C CYS A 196 -10.54 8.26 -8.40
N THR A 197 -11.02 9.45 -8.73
CA THR A 197 -11.95 10.25 -7.92
C THR A 197 -13.22 9.48 -7.52
N SER A 198 -13.80 8.70 -8.42
CA SER A 198 -14.98 7.88 -8.13
C SER A 198 -14.70 6.82 -7.05
N LEU A 199 -13.54 6.19 -7.08
CA LEU A 199 -13.12 5.20 -6.09
C LEU A 199 -12.85 5.85 -4.72
N LEU A 200 -12.24 7.04 -4.70
CA LEU A 200 -12.03 7.82 -3.48
C LEU A 200 -13.36 8.22 -2.83
N ARG A 201 -14.37 8.55 -3.62
CA ARG A 201 -15.73 8.80 -3.12
C ARG A 201 -16.36 7.57 -2.50
N VAL A 202 -16.17 6.37 -3.09
CA VAL A 202 -16.62 5.12 -2.45
C VAL A 202 -15.94 4.94 -1.09
N ILE A 203 -14.62 5.18 -0.99
CA ILE A 203 -13.89 5.14 0.29
C ILE A 203 -14.53 6.09 1.31
N ARG A 204 -14.84 7.32 0.90
CA ARG A 204 -15.52 8.33 1.73
C ARG A 204 -16.92 7.88 2.16
N GLU A 205 -17.75 7.42 1.23
CA GLU A 205 -19.12 6.98 1.49
C GLU A 205 -19.18 5.78 2.41
N ARG A 206 -18.25 4.84 2.23
CA ARG A 206 -18.05 3.69 3.11
C ARG A 206 -17.33 4.04 4.41
N GLN A 207 -16.94 5.30 4.59
CA GLN A 207 -16.26 5.81 5.78
C GLN A 207 -14.99 5.01 6.13
N ILE A 208 -14.22 4.57 5.11
CA ILE A 208 -12.97 3.84 5.34
C ILE A 208 -11.93 4.80 5.90
N PRO A 209 -11.43 4.60 7.13
CA PRO A 209 -10.41 5.47 7.70
C PRO A 209 -9.17 5.46 6.81
N THR A 210 -8.81 6.64 6.30
CA THR A 210 -7.73 6.78 5.33
C THR A 210 -6.72 7.80 5.85
N MET A 211 -5.45 7.42 5.82
CA MET A 211 -4.31 8.25 6.17
C MET A 211 -3.41 8.40 4.95
N VAL A 212 -3.13 9.63 4.56
CA VAL A 212 -2.24 9.99 3.46
C VAL A 212 -0.98 10.57 4.05
N LEU A 213 0.17 10.00 3.73
CA LEU A 213 1.49 10.51 4.07
C LEU A 213 2.22 10.83 2.77
N HIS A 214 2.67 12.07 2.61
CA HIS A 214 3.25 12.51 1.36
C HIS A 214 4.50 13.35 1.59
N GLY A 215 5.55 13.04 0.83
CA GLY A 215 6.81 13.77 0.88
C GLY A 215 6.67 15.21 0.39
N ALA A 216 7.17 16.16 1.18
CA ALA A 216 7.11 17.59 0.82
C ALA A 216 7.90 17.93 -0.45
N SER A 217 8.89 17.11 -0.78
CA SER A 217 9.79 17.29 -1.94
C SER A 217 9.60 16.20 -3.00
N ASP A 218 8.43 15.55 -3.02
CA ASP A 218 8.10 14.55 -4.05
C ASP A 218 8.01 15.22 -5.43
N ALA A 219 8.93 14.86 -6.32
CA ALA A 219 8.99 15.39 -7.69
C ALA A 219 8.24 14.52 -8.72
N ILE A 220 7.76 13.33 -8.31
CA ILE A 220 7.04 12.38 -9.16
C ILE A 220 5.53 12.58 -9.02
N VAL A 221 5.04 12.62 -7.78
CA VAL A 221 3.64 12.89 -7.46
C VAL A 221 3.58 14.22 -6.70
N PRO A 222 2.98 15.28 -7.28
CA PRO A 222 2.89 16.57 -6.62
C PRO A 222 2.13 16.49 -5.30
N PHE A 223 2.54 17.28 -4.31
CA PHE A 223 1.84 17.33 -3.01
C PHE A 223 0.36 17.75 -3.14
N GLU A 224 0.04 18.53 -4.17
CA GLU A 224 -1.34 18.90 -4.51
C GLU A 224 -2.22 17.67 -4.76
N SER A 225 -1.71 16.66 -5.44
CA SER A 225 -2.41 15.39 -5.65
C SER A 225 -2.75 14.69 -4.33
N ALA A 226 -1.89 14.78 -3.33
CA ALA A 226 -2.19 14.25 -2.00
C ALA A 226 -3.30 15.04 -1.29
N CYS A 227 -3.38 16.36 -1.51
CA CYS A 227 -4.49 17.19 -1.01
C CYS A 227 -5.81 16.78 -1.66
N GLU A 228 -5.84 16.60 -2.98
CA GLU A 228 -7.01 16.13 -3.73
C GLU A 228 -7.49 14.76 -3.25
N VAL A 229 -6.57 13.80 -3.10
CA VAL A 229 -6.88 12.46 -2.55
C VAL A 229 -7.47 12.57 -1.15
N ALA A 230 -6.91 13.44 -0.30
CA ALA A 230 -7.39 13.62 1.07
C ALA A 230 -8.78 14.27 1.10
N ASP A 231 -9.08 15.18 0.18
CA ASP A 231 -10.39 15.83 0.08
C ASP A 231 -11.45 14.86 -0.45
N ASP A 232 -11.16 14.13 -1.53
CA ASP A 232 -12.09 13.20 -2.14
C ASP A 232 -12.42 12.01 -1.22
N ALA A 233 -11.42 11.44 -0.56
CA ALA A 233 -11.59 10.30 0.35
C ALA A 233 -11.99 10.71 1.78
N ASN A 234 -12.04 12.00 2.12
CA ASN A 234 -12.12 12.49 3.50
C ASN A 234 -11.02 11.88 4.39
N ALA A 235 -9.77 11.95 3.94
CA ALA A 235 -8.63 11.36 4.63
C ALA A 235 -7.89 12.34 5.54
N THR A 236 -7.18 11.79 6.52
CA THR A 236 -6.19 12.55 7.30
C THR A 236 -4.90 12.65 6.52
N LEU A 237 -4.42 13.87 6.23
CA LEU A 237 -3.23 14.14 5.44
C LEU A 237 -2.07 14.62 6.32
N TYR A 238 -0.93 13.98 6.13
CA TYR A 238 0.34 14.37 6.72
C TYR A 238 1.35 14.73 5.63
N ARG A 239 2.03 15.86 5.81
CA ARG A 239 3.20 16.24 5.01
C ARG A 239 4.45 15.73 5.72
N VAL A 240 5.26 14.95 5.04
CA VAL A 240 6.55 14.48 5.55
C VAL A 240 7.63 15.44 5.06
N ARG A 241 8.23 16.25 5.99
CA ARG A 241 9.25 17.23 5.64
C ARG A 241 10.52 16.53 5.14
N ASP A 242 11.25 17.16 4.27
CA ASP A 242 12.51 16.64 3.70
C ASP A 242 12.41 15.20 3.17
N ALA A 243 11.24 14.82 2.66
CA ALA A 243 10.98 13.53 2.04
C ALA A 243 10.70 13.69 0.55
N CYS A 244 11.38 12.91 -0.26
CA CYS A 244 11.16 12.73 -1.68
C CYS A 244 10.26 11.52 -1.94
N HIS A 245 9.97 11.17 -3.20
CA HIS A 245 9.12 10.03 -3.54
C HIS A 245 9.58 8.69 -2.93
N SER A 246 10.89 8.47 -2.86
CA SER A 246 11.46 7.17 -2.45
C SER A 246 11.84 7.06 -0.98
N TRP A 247 11.42 7.99 -0.12
CA TRP A 247 11.87 8.10 1.27
C TRP A 247 11.60 6.83 2.13
N LEU A 248 10.57 6.07 1.83
CA LEU A 248 10.29 4.80 2.52
C LEU A 248 11.37 3.74 2.30
N ILE A 249 12.05 3.80 1.16
CA ILE A 249 13.09 2.84 0.75
C ILE A 249 14.44 3.33 1.22
N THR A 250 14.68 4.63 1.12
CA THR A 250 15.96 5.26 1.44
C THR A 250 16.15 5.42 2.95
N ASP A 251 15.07 5.72 3.68
CA ASP A 251 15.06 5.75 5.15
C ASP A 251 13.94 4.88 5.75
N PRO A 252 14.14 3.55 5.82
CA PRO A 252 13.16 2.62 6.39
C PRO A 252 12.83 2.89 7.87
N ARG A 253 13.75 3.51 8.63
CA ARG A 253 13.50 3.87 10.03
C ARG A 253 12.49 5.00 10.15
N ARG A 254 12.64 5.99 9.30
CA ARG A 254 11.72 7.13 9.21
C ARG A 254 10.33 6.67 8.76
N GLY A 255 10.27 5.77 7.77
CA GLY A 255 9.03 5.14 7.34
C GLY A 255 8.33 4.38 8.46
N ALA A 256 9.06 3.60 9.25
CA ALA A 256 8.49 2.87 10.38
C ALA A 256 8.04 3.81 11.51
N ASP A 257 8.79 4.88 11.77
CA ASP A 257 8.39 5.89 12.77
C ASP A 257 7.11 6.62 12.37
N SER A 258 6.86 6.82 11.07
CA SER A 258 5.61 7.39 10.61
C SER A 258 4.43 6.47 10.94
N VAL A 259 4.55 5.15 10.71
CA VAL A 259 3.52 4.17 11.09
C VAL A 259 3.34 4.13 12.61
N ARG A 260 4.41 4.18 13.40
CA ARG A 260 4.32 4.26 14.87
C ARG A 260 3.53 5.50 15.30
N ARG A 261 3.79 6.66 14.71
CA ARG A 261 3.03 7.89 15.02
C ARG A 261 1.56 7.81 14.60
N LEU A 262 1.25 7.10 13.51
CA LEU A 262 -0.14 6.81 13.16
C LEU A 262 -0.80 5.93 14.23
N LEU A 263 -0.09 4.94 14.79
CA LEU A 263 -0.57 4.10 15.90
C LEU A 263 -0.77 4.91 17.19
N ASP A 264 0.07 5.91 17.44
CA ASP A 264 -0.10 6.83 18.58
C ASP A 264 -1.26 7.84 18.36
N GLY A 265 -1.87 7.86 17.18
CA GLY A 265 -2.94 8.78 16.79
C GLY A 265 -4.03 8.11 15.95
N ALA A 266 -4.23 8.59 14.72
CA ALA A 266 -5.38 8.24 13.88
C ALA A 266 -5.57 6.74 13.65
N LEU A 267 -4.50 5.98 13.38
CA LEU A 267 -4.59 4.53 13.19
C LEU A 267 -4.91 3.80 14.51
N GLY A 268 -4.30 4.23 15.61
CA GLY A 268 -4.59 3.67 16.93
C GLY A 268 -6.04 3.90 17.35
N ASP A 269 -6.62 5.05 17.01
CA ASP A 269 -8.05 5.31 17.23
C ASP A 269 -8.93 4.33 16.42
N VAL A 270 -8.58 4.09 15.17
CA VAL A 270 -9.27 3.12 14.30
C VAL A 270 -9.19 1.71 14.87
N LEU A 271 -7.99 1.26 15.25
CA LEU A 271 -7.80 -0.09 15.79
C LEU A 271 -8.52 -0.28 17.14
N ARG A 272 -8.58 0.76 17.96
CA ARG A 272 -9.33 0.73 19.24
C ARG A 272 -10.83 0.52 18.98
N HIS A 273 -11.41 1.28 18.05
CA HIS A 273 -12.83 1.10 17.69
C HIS A 273 -13.11 -0.25 17.02
N ALA A 274 -12.18 -0.74 16.19
CA ALA A 274 -12.31 -2.07 15.60
C ALA A 274 -12.24 -3.16 16.68
N ALA A 275 -11.35 -3.05 17.67
CA ALA A 275 -11.24 -3.96 18.79
C ALA A 275 -12.54 -4.02 19.58
N GLU A 276 -13.12 -2.86 19.94
CA GLU A 276 -14.42 -2.77 20.61
C GLU A 276 -15.52 -3.48 19.82
N ALA A 277 -15.55 -3.27 18.48
CA ALA A 277 -16.53 -3.90 17.61
C ALA A 277 -16.39 -5.42 17.55
N LEU A 278 -15.16 -5.93 17.64
CA LEU A 278 -14.81 -7.35 17.56
C LEU A 278 -14.84 -8.05 18.93
N GLY A 279 -15.08 -7.32 20.02
CA GLY A 279 -15.02 -7.86 21.38
C GLY A 279 -13.60 -8.22 21.80
N VAL A 280 -12.61 -7.43 21.39
CA VAL A 280 -11.23 -7.49 21.83
C VAL A 280 -11.04 -6.47 22.94
N ASP A 281 -10.75 -6.92 24.15
CA ASP A 281 -10.68 -6.07 25.35
C ASP A 281 -9.51 -5.07 25.30
N ASP A 282 -8.35 -5.53 24.84
CA ASP A 282 -7.18 -4.69 24.62
C ASP A 282 -6.77 -4.71 23.15
N TRP A 283 -6.90 -3.57 22.49
CA TRP A 283 -6.50 -3.40 21.09
C TRP A 283 -4.97 -3.60 20.85
N ARG A 284 -4.17 -3.68 21.90
CA ARG A 284 -2.76 -4.04 21.84
C ARG A 284 -2.50 -5.53 22.00
N ASP A 285 -3.52 -6.33 22.30
CA ASP A 285 -3.39 -7.79 22.37
C ASP A 285 -3.23 -8.39 20.98
N ILE A 286 -1.97 -8.63 20.63
CA ILE A 286 -1.57 -9.24 19.34
C ILE A 286 -2.26 -10.58 19.11
N ALA A 287 -2.41 -11.41 20.15
CA ALA A 287 -3.01 -12.73 20.05
C ALA A 287 -4.53 -12.66 19.82
N ALA A 288 -5.19 -11.65 20.36
CA ALA A 288 -6.61 -11.43 20.13
C ALA A 288 -6.89 -11.07 18.67
N TRP A 289 -6.10 -10.19 18.08
CA TRP A 289 -6.21 -9.86 16.66
C TRP A 289 -6.00 -11.06 15.75
N ASP A 290 -4.97 -11.85 16.04
CA ASP A 290 -4.64 -13.05 15.27
C ASP A 290 -5.81 -14.04 15.24
N ARG A 291 -6.51 -14.22 16.36
CA ARG A 291 -7.70 -15.08 16.47
C ARG A 291 -8.94 -14.53 15.74
N ARG A 292 -9.04 -13.21 15.57
CA ARG A 292 -10.25 -12.55 15.05
C ARG A 292 -10.19 -12.24 13.57
N LEU A 293 -8.99 -11.99 13.04
CA LEU A 293 -8.81 -11.49 11.66
C LEU A 293 -8.16 -12.50 10.72
N VAL A 294 -7.75 -13.65 11.24
CA VAL A 294 -7.11 -14.71 10.46
C VAL A 294 -7.79 -16.03 10.78
N GLU A 295 -8.26 -16.74 9.76
CA GLU A 295 -8.92 -18.04 9.88
C GLU A 295 -8.06 -19.05 10.68
N PRO A 296 -8.66 -19.97 11.45
CA PRO A 296 -7.89 -20.89 12.31
C PRO A 296 -6.90 -21.77 11.53
N ASP A 297 -7.30 -22.24 10.34
CA ASP A 297 -6.56 -23.11 9.43
C ASP A 297 -5.94 -22.34 8.25
N ALA A 298 -5.85 -21.02 8.36
CA ALA A 298 -5.36 -20.13 7.31
C ALA A 298 -3.94 -20.51 6.83
N LEU A 299 -3.74 -20.48 5.52
CA LEU A 299 -2.44 -20.72 4.89
C LEU A 299 -1.35 -19.81 5.47
N VAL A 300 -1.68 -18.55 5.78
CA VAL A 300 -0.72 -17.58 6.34
C VAL A 300 -0.04 -18.08 7.62
N ARG A 301 -0.72 -18.94 8.41
CA ARG A 301 -0.18 -19.51 9.66
C ARG A 301 0.86 -20.61 9.41
N THR A 302 0.80 -21.25 8.25
CA THR A 302 1.70 -22.37 7.87
C THR A 302 2.91 -21.90 7.08
N LEU A 303 2.88 -20.66 6.57
CA LEU A 303 4.01 -20.10 5.84
C LEU A 303 5.18 -19.82 6.78
N ASN A 304 6.39 -20.21 6.33
CA ASN A 304 7.59 -19.80 7.02
C ASN A 304 7.74 -18.27 6.96
N PRO A 305 7.91 -17.59 8.10
CA PRO A 305 8.16 -16.16 8.11
C PRO A 305 9.38 -15.81 7.26
N ASP A 306 9.28 -14.73 6.49
CA ASP A 306 10.45 -14.18 5.79
C ASP A 306 11.49 -13.74 6.83
N HIS A 307 12.69 -14.29 6.74
CA HIS A 307 13.79 -13.98 7.68
C HIS A 307 14.15 -12.48 7.70
N ASN A 308 13.78 -11.73 6.67
CA ASN A 308 13.95 -10.28 6.64
C ASN A 308 12.84 -9.52 7.38
N LEU A 309 11.79 -10.20 7.85
CA LEU A 309 10.66 -9.62 8.60
C LEU A 309 10.65 -10.01 10.08
N LEU A 310 11.82 -10.29 10.67
CA LEU A 310 11.95 -10.78 12.05
C LEU A 310 11.82 -9.71 13.15
N GLY A 311 11.38 -8.50 12.81
CA GLY A 311 11.18 -7.43 13.77
C GLY A 311 12.48 -6.69 14.12
N MET A 312 12.80 -5.67 13.35
CA MET A 312 13.97 -4.80 13.61
C MET A 312 13.56 -3.62 14.51
N ASP A 313 14.57 -3.03 15.16
CA ASP A 313 14.40 -1.80 15.94
C ASP A 313 13.68 -0.69 15.15
N VAL A 314 12.67 -0.12 15.78
CA VAL A 314 11.79 0.92 15.20
C VAL A 314 12.35 2.33 15.41
N ARG A 315 13.49 2.48 16.12
CA ARG A 315 14.06 3.79 16.40
C ARG A 315 14.35 4.57 15.12
N GLY A 316 13.51 5.55 14.87
CA GLY A 316 13.59 6.52 13.80
C GLY A 316 13.01 7.84 14.27
N ARG A 317 13.17 8.87 13.49
CA ARG A 317 12.56 10.17 13.75
C ARG A 317 12.02 10.72 12.43
N VAL A 318 10.69 10.73 12.30
CA VAL A 318 10.01 11.38 11.18
C VAL A 318 9.61 12.78 11.57
N ASP A 319 9.86 13.75 10.71
CA ASP A 319 9.24 15.07 10.82
C ASP A 319 8.02 15.11 9.90
N MET A 320 6.84 14.95 10.49
CA MET A 320 5.57 14.95 9.79
C MET A 320 4.61 15.97 10.41
N GLU A 321 4.00 16.77 9.56
CA GLU A 321 3.05 17.80 9.88
C GLU A 321 1.64 17.36 9.52
N LEU A 322 0.70 17.49 10.44
CA LEU A 322 -0.72 17.27 10.15
C LEU A 322 -1.24 18.46 9.31
N VAL A 323 -1.59 18.20 8.06
CA VAL A 323 -2.12 19.24 7.14
C VAL A 323 -3.65 19.26 7.17
N ARG A 324 -4.28 18.09 7.24
CA ARG A 324 -5.73 17.92 7.26
C ARG A 324 -6.12 16.77 8.18
N ARG A 325 -7.17 16.97 8.95
CA ARG A 325 -7.81 15.90 9.72
C ARG A 325 -9.10 15.48 9.02
N ALA A 326 -9.32 14.18 8.91
CA ALA A 326 -10.58 13.66 8.39
C ALA A 326 -11.76 14.06 9.31
N ASP A 327 -12.89 14.41 8.72
CA ASP A 327 -14.13 14.64 9.46
C ASP A 327 -14.82 13.28 9.65
N HIS A 328 -14.71 12.70 10.84
CA HIS A 328 -15.37 11.43 11.14
C HIS A 328 -16.73 11.67 11.81
N PRO A 329 -17.85 11.50 11.09
CA PRO A 329 -19.12 11.37 11.75
C PRO A 329 -19.17 10.00 12.44
N LYS A 330 -19.00 10.02 13.78
CA LYS A 330 -19.21 8.91 14.72
C LYS A 330 -18.82 7.50 14.23
N ALA A 331 -17.70 7.01 14.67
CA ALA A 331 -17.16 5.66 14.49
C ALA A 331 -18.17 4.50 14.76
N ALA A 332 -19.31 4.80 15.41
CA ALA A 332 -20.37 3.85 15.74
C ALA A 332 -21.03 3.15 14.53
N ARG A 333 -21.12 3.79 13.35
CA ARG A 333 -21.72 3.15 12.17
C ARG A 333 -20.86 2.06 11.58
N ARG A 334 -19.54 2.25 11.56
CA ARG A 334 -18.63 1.26 10.98
C ARG A 334 -18.42 0.06 11.87
N ALA A 335 -18.45 0.25 13.20
CA ALA A 335 -18.45 -0.84 14.15
C ALA A 335 -19.64 -1.81 13.92
N ALA A 336 -20.78 -1.30 13.48
CA ALA A 336 -21.94 -2.12 13.12
C ALA A 336 -21.68 -2.95 11.85
N VAL A 337 -21.07 -2.37 10.81
CA VAL A 337 -20.73 -3.06 9.55
C VAL A 337 -19.70 -4.15 9.78
N VAL A 338 -18.64 -3.88 10.57
CA VAL A 338 -17.63 -4.88 10.93
C VAL A 338 -18.27 -6.04 11.72
N ARG A 339 -19.19 -5.76 12.66
CA ARG A 339 -19.92 -6.80 13.40
C ARG A 339 -20.80 -7.66 12.49
N GLU A 340 -21.44 -7.06 11.51
CA GLU A 340 -22.31 -7.78 10.57
C GLU A 340 -21.50 -8.66 9.62
N PHE A 341 -20.36 -8.20 9.17
CA PHE A 341 -19.44 -8.97 8.31
C PHE A 341 -18.89 -10.20 9.03
N LEU A 342 -18.57 -10.09 10.33
CA LEU A 342 -17.98 -11.16 11.15
C LEU A 342 -18.99 -12.09 11.79
N ARG A 343 -20.30 -11.97 11.47
CA ARG A 343 -21.26 -13.01 11.84
C ARG A 343 -20.91 -14.32 11.11
N PRO A 344 -21.07 -15.49 11.77
CA PRO A 344 -20.91 -16.78 11.11
C PRO A 344 -21.66 -16.78 9.78
N ARG A 345 -21.08 -17.39 8.74
CA ARG A 345 -21.71 -17.43 7.40
C ARG A 345 -23.15 -17.95 7.42
N ASP A 346 -23.44 -18.87 8.33
CA ASP A 346 -24.79 -19.43 8.53
C ASP A 346 -25.81 -18.45 9.16
N ALA A 347 -25.35 -17.31 9.65
CA ALA A 347 -26.17 -16.27 10.28
C ALA A 347 -26.27 -14.97 9.46
N ARG A 348 -25.72 -14.93 8.24
CA ARG A 348 -25.84 -13.77 7.36
C ARG A 348 -27.17 -13.84 6.63
N PRO A 349 -27.97 -12.77 6.63
CA PRO A 349 -29.19 -12.70 5.79
C PRO A 349 -28.78 -12.81 4.32
N ALA A 350 -29.57 -13.54 3.53
CA ALA A 350 -29.39 -13.78 2.11
C ALA A 350 -29.46 -12.50 1.28
#